data_f1f3be86b31453c8fc469289daf1fcf3
#
_entry.id   f1f3be86b31453c8fc469289daf1fcf3
#
_cell.length_a   1.000
_cell.length_b   1.000
_cell.length_c   1.000
_cell.angle_alpha   90.00
_cell.angle_beta   90.00
_cell.angle_gamma   90.00
#
_symmetry.space_group_name_H-M   'P 1'
#
loop_
_entity.id
_entity.type
_entity.pdbx_description
1 polymer ?
#
loop_
_entity_poly.entity_id
_entity_poly.type
_entity_poly.pdbx_seq_one_letter_code
_entity_poly.pdbx_strand_id
1 'polypeptide(L)'
;MSDKFQTFCFSHSGSWFLPFLWLSLLAGLSACSWTRDDRSDCPSGFRIRLQPALHAQIQPDSGTGVITDEIDTLSLYVFDAQGQFVCLHTENRQSLTENDYIITLPLEYKDGDVYELVFWAGGDNRHYRMPQLTPGSSTRDELTLRLERDGDGRQDDELGHLWYGHLRLSRIQPSELTSVSVPMLKDSNRFVITLHDTSGQGLDADDYDFTLLADNGRMNADNEVMTGDRVTYAAYHTESASETEPAATRTGEVSLARARLNTLRLLADQEARLVVTD
;
A
#
# COMPACT_ATOMS: atom_id res chain seq x y z
N MET A 1 10.70 -47.68 -3.70
CA MET A 1 10.34 -48.74 -4.63
C MET A 1 10.88 -48.37 -5.99
N SER A 2 11.80 -49.15 -6.43
CA SER A 2 12.66 -49.07 -7.58
C SER A 2 11.92 -49.44 -8.84
N ASP A 3 12.13 -48.72 -9.96
CA ASP A 3 11.96 -49.25 -11.30
C ASP A 3 12.94 -48.52 -12.26
N LYS A 4 13.89 -49.16 -12.58
CA LYS A 4 14.53 -49.93 -13.65
C LYS A 4 14.48 -49.23 -15.03
N PHE A 5 15.63 -48.65 -15.37
CA PHE A 5 16.07 -48.39 -16.75
C PHE A 5 16.31 -49.71 -17.49
N GLN A 6 15.77 -49.89 -18.68
CA GLN A 6 16.17 -50.91 -19.63
C GLN A 6 16.83 -50.26 -20.85
N THR A 7 18.11 -50.58 -20.98
CA THR A 7 18.95 -50.30 -22.12
C THR A 7 18.71 -51.36 -23.19
N PHE A 8 18.41 -50.96 -24.42
CA PHE A 8 18.45 -51.84 -25.59
C PHE A 8 19.56 -51.40 -26.55
N CYS A 9 20.58 -52.23 -26.63
CA CYS A 9 21.58 -52.21 -27.69
C CYS A 9 21.06 -53.00 -28.89
N PHE A 10 21.02 -52.39 -30.07
CA PHE A 10 21.00 -53.14 -31.32
C PHE A 10 22.21 -52.79 -32.18
N SER A 11 23.04 -53.79 -32.38
CA SER A 11 24.11 -53.84 -33.36
C SER A 11 23.55 -54.45 -34.65
N HIS A 12 23.60 -53.72 -35.76
CA HIS A 12 23.65 -54.37 -37.09
C HIS A 12 24.42 -53.50 -38.09
N SER A 13 25.47 -54.07 -38.61
CA SER A 13 26.32 -53.62 -39.73
C SER A 13 25.59 -53.81 -41.05
N GLY A 14 25.54 -52.79 -41.90
CA GLY A 14 25.01 -52.86 -43.25
C GLY A 14 25.24 -51.59 -44.04
N SER A 15 26.20 -51.62 -44.91
CA SER A 15 26.68 -50.60 -45.83
C SER A 15 25.58 -50.20 -46.85
N TRP A 16 24.99 -49.02 -46.64
CA TRP A 16 24.20 -48.33 -47.68
C TRP A 16 24.36 -46.80 -47.50
N PHE A 17 25.47 -46.29 -48.04
CA PHE A 17 25.90 -44.91 -47.78
C PHE A 17 25.47 -43.88 -48.81
N LEU A 18 24.60 -44.15 -49.79
CA LEU A 18 24.28 -43.14 -50.82
C LEU A 18 22.85 -42.50 -50.78
N PRO A 19 21.78 -43.08 -50.27
CA PRO A 19 20.52 -42.33 -50.23
C PRO A 19 20.34 -41.43 -49.00
N PHE A 20 21.16 -41.55 -47.95
CA PHE A 20 21.01 -40.77 -46.72
C PHE A 20 21.47 -39.32 -46.80
N LEU A 21 22.33 -38.98 -47.77
CA LEU A 21 22.86 -37.62 -47.91
C LEU A 21 21.80 -36.61 -48.43
N TRP A 22 20.85 -37.07 -49.21
CA TRP A 22 19.76 -36.22 -49.72
C TRP A 22 18.60 -36.09 -48.75
N LEU A 23 18.38 -37.06 -47.89
CA LEU A 23 17.31 -36.98 -46.87
C LEU A 23 17.71 -36.10 -45.71
N SER A 24 18.99 -35.98 -45.36
CA SER A 24 19.48 -35.09 -44.32
C SER A 24 19.46 -33.62 -44.72
N LEU A 25 19.51 -33.31 -46.03
CA LEU A 25 19.46 -31.92 -46.51
C LEU A 25 18.00 -31.37 -46.50
N LEU A 26 16.98 -32.26 -46.64
CA LEU A 26 15.58 -31.89 -46.57
C LEU A 26 15.06 -31.80 -45.10
N ALA A 27 15.67 -32.52 -44.17
CA ALA A 27 15.36 -32.45 -42.74
C ALA A 27 15.92 -31.15 -42.09
N GLY A 28 16.97 -30.56 -42.66
CA GLY A 28 17.57 -29.32 -42.17
C GLY A 28 16.72 -28.06 -42.43
N LEU A 29 15.76 -28.11 -43.37
CA LEU A 29 14.91 -26.96 -43.69
C LEU A 29 13.61 -26.92 -42.87
N SER A 30 13.26 -27.99 -42.16
CA SER A 30 12.07 -28.00 -41.28
C SER A 30 12.41 -27.76 -39.79
N ALA A 31 13.70 -27.63 -39.44
CA ALA A 31 14.12 -27.40 -38.06
C ALA A 31 13.88 -25.94 -37.57
N CYS A 32 13.58 -24.98 -38.47
CA CYS A 32 13.30 -23.60 -38.08
C CYS A 32 11.91 -23.37 -37.51
N SER A 33 11.03 -24.37 -37.49
CA SER A 33 9.67 -24.20 -36.91
C SER A 33 9.52 -24.83 -35.52
N TRP A 34 10.55 -25.54 -35.00
CA TRP A 34 10.50 -26.21 -33.71
C TRP A 34 11.02 -25.35 -32.54
N THR A 35 11.54 -24.16 -32.82
CA THR A 35 11.95 -23.20 -31.79
C THR A 35 11.00 -21.98 -31.71
N ARG A 36 9.73 -22.14 -32.04
CA ARG A 36 8.73 -21.29 -31.45
C ARG A 36 8.54 -21.80 -30.02
N ASP A 37 9.33 -21.22 -29.12
CA ASP A 37 8.99 -21.28 -27.71
C ASP A 37 7.54 -20.87 -27.60
N ASP A 38 6.68 -21.83 -27.26
CA ASP A 38 5.31 -21.56 -26.90
C ASP A 38 5.35 -20.75 -25.61
N ARG A 39 5.34 -19.43 -25.75
CA ARG A 39 5.34 -18.49 -24.62
C ARG A 39 3.93 -18.28 -24.05
N SER A 40 2.97 -19.10 -24.45
CA SER A 40 1.59 -19.03 -23.91
C SER A 40 1.56 -19.26 -22.40
N ASP A 41 2.55 -20.01 -21.86
CA ASP A 41 2.71 -20.27 -20.44
C ASP A 41 3.59 -19.24 -19.70
N CYS A 42 4.18 -18.27 -20.42
CA CYS A 42 4.93 -17.21 -19.75
C CYS A 42 3.93 -16.28 -19.03
N PRO A 43 4.08 -16.05 -17.71
CA PRO A 43 3.21 -15.14 -17.01
C PRO A 43 3.35 -13.75 -17.62
N SER A 44 2.27 -13.30 -18.26
CA SER A 44 2.14 -11.90 -18.71
C SER A 44 1.47 -11.09 -17.59
N GLY A 45 1.92 -9.89 -17.35
CA GLY A 45 1.35 -9.07 -16.31
C GLY A 45 2.31 -8.01 -15.78
N PHE A 46 1.95 -7.41 -14.65
CA PHE A 46 2.82 -6.47 -13.95
C PHE A 46 3.24 -7.01 -12.61
N ARG A 47 4.52 -6.82 -12.30
CA ARG A 47 5.06 -6.92 -10.95
C ARG A 47 5.21 -5.50 -10.40
N ILE A 48 4.42 -5.19 -9.40
CA ILE A 48 4.36 -3.86 -8.80
C ILE A 48 4.97 -3.94 -7.41
N ARG A 49 6.09 -3.24 -7.21
CA ARG A 49 6.74 -3.14 -5.90
C ARG A 49 6.25 -1.90 -5.17
N LEU A 50 5.76 -2.08 -3.95
CA LEU A 50 5.41 -0.97 -3.06
C LEU A 50 6.69 -0.37 -2.48
N GLN A 51 6.85 0.95 -2.58
CA GLN A 51 8.00 1.68 -2.02
C GLN A 51 7.53 2.84 -1.15
N PRO A 52 8.05 2.99 0.09
CA PRO A 52 7.74 4.17 0.88
C PRO A 52 8.27 5.42 0.19
N ALA A 53 7.42 6.41 -0.01
CA ALA A 53 7.88 7.74 -0.35
C ALA A 53 8.35 8.42 0.94
N LEU A 54 9.63 8.69 1.03
CA LEU A 54 10.20 9.45 2.13
C LEU A 54 9.76 10.91 1.99
N HIS A 55 8.73 11.32 2.73
CA HIS A 55 8.54 12.72 3.05
C HIS A 55 9.51 13.12 4.14
N ALA A 56 10.55 13.84 3.73
CA ALA A 56 11.74 14.20 4.51
C ALA A 56 11.47 15.25 5.60
N GLN A 57 10.42 15.19 6.39
CA GLN A 57 10.19 16.23 7.41
C GLN A 57 9.63 15.80 8.77
N ILE A 58 9.50 14.53 9.04
CA ILE A 58 9.13 14.12 10.38
C ILE A 58 10.19 13.15 10.86
N GLN A 59 10.84 13.50 11.97
CA GLN A 59 11.75 12.62 12.67
C GLN A 59 11.06 11.26 12.86
N PRO A 60 11.61 10.16 12.36
CA PRO A 60 11.04 8.86 12.64
C PRO A 60 11.13 8.66 14.14
N ASP A 61 10.00 8.45 14.79
CA ASP A 61 9.95 7.85 16.09
C ASP A 61 10.72 6.53 15.95
N SER A 62 11.94 6.51 16.47
CA SER A 62 12.95 5.45 16.58
C SER A 62 12.74 4.08 15.92
N GLY A 63 11.93 3.97 14.90
CA GLY A 63 11.73 2.81 14.04
C GLY A 63 12.30 3.06 12.65
N THR A 64 13.15 2.22 12.18
CA THR A 64 13.55 2.14 10.78
C THR A 64 12.27 2.08 9.96
N GLY A 65 11.90 3.18 9.31
CA GLY A 65 10.63 3.35 8.58
C GLY A 65 10.52 2.41 7.37
N VAL A 66 10.32 1.13 7.66
CA VAL A 66 10.05 0.11 6.68
C VAL A 66 8.53 0.00 6.59
N ILE A 67 7.96 0.34 5.44
CA ILE A 67 6.54 0.12 5.08
C ILE A 67 6.05 -1.26 5.55
N THR A 68 6.95 -2.23 5.58
CA THR A 68 6.70 -3.64 5.85
C THR A 68 6.02 -3.92 7.19
N ASP A 69 6.23 -3.08 8.20
CA ASP A 69 5.68 -3.33 9.54
C ASP A 69 4.34 -2.62 9.75
N GLU A 70 3.96 -1.71 8.86
CA GLU A 70 2.78 -0.84 9.02
C GLU A 70 1.62 -1.21 8.08
N ILE A 71 1.81 -2.11 7.11
CA ILE A 71 0.78 -2.49 6.14
C ILE A 71 0.22 -3.87 6.49
N ASP A 72 -1.04 -3.91 6.91
CA ASP A 72 -1.79 -5.14 7.18
C ASP A 72 -2.65 -5.57 6.01
N THR A 73 -3.11 -4.63 5.23
CA THR A 73 -4.02 -4.85 4.11
C THR A 73 -3.63 -3.96 2.94
N LEU A 74 -3.97 -4.39 1.75
CA LEU A 74 -3.88 -3.59 0.54
C LEU A 74 -5.15 -3.74 -0.26
N SER A 75 -5.69 -2.62 -0.72
CA SER A 75 -6.75 -2.55 -1.73
C SER A 75 -6.20 -1.85 -2.96
N LEU A 76 -6.18 -2.54 -4.08
CA LEU A 76 -5.73 -2.03 -5.37
C LEU A 76 -6.91 -1.96 -6.33
N TYR A 77 -7.32 -0.76 -6.65
CA TYR A 77 -8.38 -0.47 -7.62
C TYR A 77 -7.76 -0.24 -8.99
N VAL A 78 -8.29 -0.94 -9.99
CA VAL A 78 -7.84 -0.85 -11.38
C VAL A 78 -8.91 -0.17 -12.20
N PHE A 79 -8.52 0.87 -12.94
CA PHE A 79 -9.38 1.61 -13.87
C PHE A 79 -8.78 1.57 -15.26
N ASP A 80 -9.63 1.60 -16.29
CA ASP A 80 -9.20 1.72 -17.69
C ASP A 80 -8.86 3.18 -18.06
N ALA A 81 -8.47 3.40 -19.32
CA ALA A 81 -8.12 4.72 -19.83
C ALA A 81 -9.27 5.74 -19.81
N GLN A 82 -10.51 5.28 -19.72
CA GLN A 82 -11.72 6.08 -19.63
C GLN A 82 -12.14 6.34 -18.18
N GLY A 83 -11.37 5.82 -17.21
CA GLY A 83 -11.68 5.91 -15.78
C GLY A 83 -12.79 4.95 -15.33
N GLN A 84 -13.14 3.95 -16.15
CA GLN A 84 -14.10 2.92 -15.75
C GLN A 84 -13.43 1.90 -14.84
N PHE A 85 -14.12 1.51 -13.75
CA PHE A 85 -13.62 0.51 -12.83
C PHE A 85 -13.56 -0.88 -13.49
N VAL A 86 -12.39 -1.52 -13.44
CA VAL A 86 -12.13 -2.83 -14.02
C VAL A 86 -12.23 -3.92 -12.96
N CYS A 87 -11.43 -3.80 -11.88
CA CYS A 87 -11.42 -4.78 -10.79
C CYS A 87 -10.79 -4.21 -9.52
N LEU A 88 -11.07 -4.88 -8.40
CA LEU A 88 -10.41 -4.71 -7.11
C LEU A 88 -9.54 -5.93 -6.83
N HIS A 89 -8.28 -5.70 -6.54
CA HIS A 89 -7.36 -6.70 -6.01
C HIS A 89 -7.01 -6.38 -4.56
N THR A 90 -7.07 -7.38 -3.69
CA THR A 90 -6.79 -7.20 -2.26
C THR A 90 -5.72 -8.18 -1.80
N GLU A 91 -4.82 -7.69 -0.95
CA GLU A 91 -3.80 -8.49 -0.29
C GLU A 91 -3.89 -8.30 1.22
N ASN A 92 -3.53 -9.33 1.96
CA ASN A 92 -3.35 -9.28 3.41
C ASN A 92 -1.85 -9.25 3.77
N ARG A 93 -1.54 -9.00 5.04
CA ARG A 93 -0.16 -8.95 5.54
C ARG A 93 0.65 -10.21 5.18
N GLN A 94 0.06 -11.39 5.32
CA GLN A 94 0.75 -12.65 5.04
C GLN A 94 1.16 -12.72 3.56
N SER A 95 0.23 -12.48 2.64
CA SER A 95 0.51 -12.47 1.20
C SER A 95 1.55 -11.42 0.82
N LEU A 96 1.43 -10.20 1.36
CA LEU A 96 2.40 -9.13 1.11
C LEU A 96 3.81 -9.51 1.58
N THR A 97 3.93 -10.09 2.78
CA THR A 97 5.22 -10.51 3.35
C THR A 97 5.83 -11.67 2.56
N GLU A 98 5.04 -12.69 2.22
CA GLU A 98 5.49 -13.85 1.46
C GLU A 98 5.98 -13.46 0.05
N ASN A 99 5.42 -12.42 -0.55
CA ASN A 99 5.76 -11.92 -1.87
C ASN A 99 6.73 -10.71 -1.84
N ASP A 100 7.39 -10.42 -0.72
CA ASP A 100 8.34 -9.31 -0.58
C ASP A 100 7.75 -7.96 -1.02
N TYR A 101 6.47 -7.72 -0.69
CA TYR A 101 5.70 -6.53 -1.07
C TYR A 101 5.66 -6.27 -2.58
N ILE A 102 5.69 -7.36 -3.35
CA ILE A 102 5.49 -7.34 -4.80
C ILE A 102 4.13 -7.93 -5.13
N ILE A 103 3.30 -7.14 -5.80
CA ILE A 103 1.98 -7.55 -6.27
C ILE A 103 2.12 -7.98 -7.73
N THR A 104 1.59 -9.14 -8.07
CA THR A 104 1.51 -9.60 -9.47
C THR A 104 0.08 -9.45 -9.96
N LEU A 105 -0.15 -8.58 -10.93
CA LEU A 105 -1.44 -8.42 -11.58
C LEU A 105 -1.45 -9.18 -12.91
N PRO A 106 -2.23 -10.27 -13.02
CA PRO A 106 -2.48 -10.92 -14.28
C PRO A 106 -3.54 -10.12 -15.05
N LEU A 107 -3.12 -9.08 -15.75
CA LEU A 107 -4.00 -8.34 -16.64
C LEU A 107 -3.81 -8.87 -18.06
N GLU A 108 -4.89 -9.29 -18.70
CA GLU A 108 -4.88 -9.56 -20.13
C GLU A 108 -4.86 -8.23 -20.87
N TYR A 109 -3.69 -7.91 -21.45
CA TYR A 109 -3.51 -6.67 -22.20
C TYR A 109 -4.05 -6.77 -23.62
N LYS A 110 -4.78 -5.74 -23.99
CA LYS A 110 -5.01 -5.41 -25.40
C LYS A 110 -4.01 -4.34 -25.83
N ASP A 111 -3.62 -4.34 -27.09
CA ASP A 111 -2.73 -3.33 -27.66
C ASP A 111 -3.31 -1.92 -27.43
N GLY A 112 -2.51 -1.06 -26.80
CA GLY A 112 -2.86 0.32 -26.54
C GLY A 112 -3.63 0.60 -25.26
N ASP A 113 -3.92 -0.42 -24.44
CA ASP A 113 -4.61 -0.22 -23.15
C ASP A 113 -3.72 0.54 -22.16
N VAL A 114 -4.33 1.48 -21.49
CA VAL A 114 -3.78 2.22 -20.36
C VAL A 114 -4.62 1.90 -19.14
N TYR A 115 -3.97 1.62 -18.02
CA TYR A 115 -4.64 1.41 -16.74
C TYR A 115 -4.17 2.42 -15.71
N GLU A 116 -5.10 2.89 -14.91
CA GLU A 116 -4.82 3.68 -13.72
C GLU A 116 -5.05 2.81 -12.49
N LEU A 117 -4.05 2.78 -11.63
CA LEU A 117 -4.01 1.97 -10.42
C LEU A 117 -4.01 2.88 -9.21
N VAL A 118 -4.99 2.69 -8.33
CA VAL A 118 -5.09 3.41 -7.06
C VAL A 118 -4.91 2.41 -5.92
N PHE A 119 -3.97 2.70 -5.05
CA PHE A 119 -3.58 1.85 -3.92
C PHE A 119 -3.96 2.51 -2.61
N TRP A 120 -4.70 1.78 -1.76
CA TRP A 120 -4.89 2.11 -0.37
C TRP A 120 -4.37 0.95 0.48
N ALA A 121 -3.41 1.21 1.37
CA ALA A 121 -2.75 0.18 2.15
C ALA A 121 -2.69 0.54 3.64
N GLY A 122 -2.67 -0.47 4.51
CA GLY A 122 -2.56 -0.35 5.94
C GLY A 122 -3.86 0.00 6.67
N GLY A 123 -4.83 0.55 5.98
CA GLY A 123 -6.14 0.88 6.54
C GLY A 123 -6.94 -0.38 6.87
N ASP A 124 -7.54 -0.44 8.03
CA ASP A 124 -8.50 -1.47 8.37
C ASP A 124 -9.94 -1.08 7.95
N ASN A 125 -10.79 -2.09 7.74
CA ASN A 125 -12.18 -1.86 7.36
C ASN A 125 -13.05 -1.34 8.52
N ARG A 126 -12.50 -1.22 9.73
CA ARG A 126 -13.20 -0.65 10.88
C ARG A 126 -13.21 0.86 10.84
N HIS A 127 -12.06 1.45 10.52
CA HIS A 127 -11.87 2.91 10.58
C HIS A 127 -11.98 3.58 9.22
N TYR A 128 -11.80 2.83 8.12
CA TYR A 128 -11.77 3.39 6.77
C TYR A 128 -12.80 2.71 5.88
N ARG A 129 -13.66 3.50 5.25
CA ARG A 129 -14.65 3.02 4.29
C ARG A 129 -14.35 3.47 2.89
N MET A 130 -14.42 2.50 1.99
CA MET A 130 -14.38 2.70 0.56
C MET A 130 -15.67 2.17 -0.06
N PRO A 131 -16.20 2.80 -1.12
CA PRO A 131 -17.40 2.34 -1.79
C PRO A 131 -17.18 1.00 -2.46
N GLN A 132 -18.24 0.22 -2.58
CA GLN A 132 -18.24 -0.97 -3.41
C GLN A 132 -18.48 -0.57 -4.86
N LEU A 133 -17.44 -0.69 -5.70
CA LEU A 133 -17.52 -0.36 -7.11
C LEU A 133 -17.97 -1.57 -7.94
N THR A 134 -18.68 -1.30 -9.03
CA THR A 134 -19.17 -2.33 -9.97
C THR A 134 -18.36 -2.27 -11.25
N PRO A 135 -17.69 -3.37 -11.67
CA PRO A 135 -16.91 -3.41 -12.91
C PRO A 135 -17.73 -2.99 -14.15
N GLY A 136 -17.14 -2.13 -14.98
CA GLY A 136 -17.74 -1.62 -16.21
C GLY A 136 -18.90 -0.64 -16.01
N SER A 137 -19.25 -0.29 -14.77
CA SER A 137 -20.31 0.67 -14.44
C SER A 137 -19.84 1.83 -13.59
N SER A 138 -19.11 1.53 -12.50
CA SER A 138 -18.57 2.58 -11.64
C SER A 138 -17.35 3.24 -12.26
N THR A 139 -17.15 4.51 -11.89
CA THR A 139 -16.04 5.33 -12.37
C THR A 139 -15.03 5.63 -11.27
N ARG A 140 -13.85 6.11 -11.65
CA ARG A 140 -12.80 6.52 -10.74
C ARG A 140 -13.23 7.63 -9.78
N ASP A 141 -14.09 8.54 -10.22
CA ASP A 141 -14.59 9.66 -9.42
C ASP A 141 -15.50 9.19 -8.27
N GLU A 142 -16.06 7.98 -8.37
CA GLU A 142 -16.83 7.37 -7.29
C GLU A 142 -15.94 6.78 -6.18
N LEU A 143 -14.65 6.55 -6.46
CA LEU A 143 -13.73 6.01 -5.47
C LEU A 143 -13.36 7.09 -4.45
N THR A 144 -13.83 6.91 -3.24
CA THR A 144 -13.51 7.77 -2.10
C THR A 144 -13.14 6.92 -0.91
N LEU A 145 -12.21 7.41 -0.10
CA LEU A 145 -11.94 6.89 1.23
C LEU A 145 -12.58 7.82 2.26
N ARG A 146 -13.33 7.27 3.19
CA ARG A 146 -13.95 8.01 4.29
C ARG A 146 -13.51 7.43 5.63
N LEU A 147 -13.18 8.32 6.56
CA LEU A 147 -12.91 7.95 7.95
C LEU A 147 -14.25 7.68 8.67
N GLU A 148 -14.36 6.52 9.30
CA GLU A 148 -15.47 6.19 10.20
C GLU A 148 -15.31 6.95 11.52
N ARG A 149 -16.44 7.37 12.08
CA ARG A 149 -16.52 8.14 13.31
C ARG A 149 -17.89 7.95 13.93
N ASP A 150 -18.03 8.33 15.16
CA ASP A 150 -19.31 8.28 15.85
C ASP A 150 -20.35 9.28 15.27
N GLY A 151 -21.57 9.26 15.81
CA GLY A 151 -22.68 10.11 15.35
C GLY A 151 -22.42 11.61 15.53
N ASP A 152 -21.51 12.00 16.42
CA ASP A 152 -21.14 13.37 16.71
C ASP A 152 -19.91 13.85 15.90
N GLY A 153 -19.41 12.98 15.03
CA GLY A 153 -18.24 13.26 14.17
C GLY A 153 -16.91 13.16 14.92
N ARG A 154 -16.90 12.49 16.07
CA ARG A 154 -15.71 12.25 16.90
C ARG A 154 -15.03 10.94 16.48
N GLN A 155 -13.72 10.96 16.46
CA GLN A 155 -12.84 9.81 16.24
C GLN A 155 -11.84 9.74 17.39
N ASP A 156 -11.98 8.75 18.26
CA ASP A 156 -11.17 8.54 19.47
C ASP A 156 -10.55 7.15 19.56
N ASP A 157 -10.62 6.34 18.50
CA ASP A 157 -9.89 5.10 18.40
C ASP A 157 -8.45 5.30 17.92
N GLU A 158 -7.54 4.37 18.23
CA GLU A 158 -6.23 4.30 17.60
C GLU A 158 -6.39 3.87 16.13
N LEU A 159 -6.07 4.78 15.22
CA LEU A 159 -6.13 4.52 13.78
C LEU A 159 -4.91 3.71 13.32
N GLY A 160 -5.15 2.71 12.48
CA GLY A 160 -4.09 2.07 11.72
C GLY A 160 -3.40 3.03 10.75
N HIS A 161 -2.18 2.70 10.38
CA HIS A 161 -1.46 3.48 9.37
C HIS A 161 -2.18 3.38 8.02
N LEU A 162 -2.33 4.51 7.36
CA LEU A 162 -2.92 4.61 6.02
C LEU A 162 -1.87 5.08 5.04
N TRP A 163 -1.79 4.38 3.91
CA TRP A 163 -0.88 4.69 2.81
C TRP A 163 -1.64 4.76 1.50
N TYR A 164 -1.27 5.71 0.66
CA TYR A 164 -1.81 5.90 -0.67
C TYR A 164 -0.73 5.74 -1.73
N GLY A 165 -1.08 5.15 -2.88
CA GLY A 165 -0.25 5.11 -4.07
C GLY A 165 -1.08 5.28 -5.33
N HIS A 166 -0.46 5.81 -6.36
CA HIS A 166 -1.06 5.92 -7.69
C HIS A 166 -0.03 5.58 -8.75
N LEU A 167 -0.46 4.84 -9.75
CA LEU A 167 0.40 4.44 -10.86
C LEU A 167 -0.41 4.38 -12.15
N ARG A 168 0.10 4.99 -13.21
CA ARG A 168 -0.44 4.84 -14.56
C ARG A 168 0.42 3.85 -15.33
N LEU A 169 -0.19 2.77 -15.77
CA LEU A 169 0.44 1.76 -16.60
C LEU A 169 0.03 1.94 -18.04
N SER A 170 1.01 2.09 -18.92
CA SER A 170 0.82 1.99 -20.37
C SER A 170 1.60 0.77 -20.86
N ARG A 171 1.00 0.02 -21.76
CA ARG A 171 1.60 -1.19 -22.30
C ARG A 171 2.92 -0.92 -23.00
N ILE A 172 3.87 -1.85 -22.80
CA ILE A 172 5.14 -1.86 -23.54
C ILE A 172 5.25 -3.10 -24.45
N GLN A 173 4.87 -4.30 -24.02
CA GLN A 173 4.94 -5.54 -24.86
C GLN A 173 3.94 -6.61 -24.39
N PRO A 174 3.33 -7.40 -25.31
CA PRO A 174 2.31 -8.40 -24.94
C PRO A 174 2.81 -9.62 -24.19
N SER A 175 4.11 -9.88 -24.15
CA SER A 175 4.68 -11.15 -23.73
C SER A 175 5.69 -11.06 -22.60
N GLU A 176 5.78 -9.90 -21.91
CA GLU A 176 6.76 -9.72 -20.85
C GLU A 176 6.12 -9.30 -19.53
N LEU A 177 6.66 -9.86 -18.45
CA LEU A 177 6.34 -9.43 -17.10
C LEU A 177 7.06 -8.11 -16.83
N THR A 178 6.30 -7.00 -16.82
CA THR A 178 6.86 -5.66 -16.58
C THR A 178 6.96 -5.40 -15.08
N SER A 179 8.15 -5.03 -14.59
CA SER A 179 8.38 -4.63 -13.20
C SER A 179 8.34 -3.12 -13.06
N VAL A 180 7.50 -2.63 -12.16
CA VAL A 180 7.34 -1.21 -11.84
C VAL A 180 7.34 -1.02 -10.32
N SER A 181 7.63 0.20 -9.87
CA SER A 181 7.54 0.57 -8.47
C SER A 181 6.50 1.67 -8.29
N VAL A 182 5.72 1.59 -7.23
CA VAL A 182 4.76 2.63 -6.84
C VAL A 182 5.22 3.30 -5.56
N PRO A 183 5.38 4.64 -5.54
CA PRO A 183 5.66 5.37 -4.32
C PRO A 183 4.40 5.40 -3.45
N MET A 184 4.53 5.00 -2.18
CA MET A 184 3.45 5.02 -1.20
C MET A 184 3.62 6.22 -0.27
N LEU A 185 2.62 7.08 -0.23
CA LEU A 185 2.53 8.26 0.63
C LEU A 185 1.78 7.90 1.90
N LYS A 186 2.28 8.30 3.06
CA LYS A 186 1.58 8.10 4.33
C LYS A 186 0.51 9.18 4.51
N ASP A 187 -0.73 8.76 4.69
CA ASP A 187 -1.90 9.63 4.83
C ASP A 187 -2.49 9.65 6.24
N SER A 188 -1.81 9.05 7.20
CA SER A 188 -2.15 9.13 8.63
C SER A 188 -1.01 9.75 9.41
N ASN A 189 -1.35 10.56 10.42
CA ASN A 189 -0.40 11.14 11.35
C ASN A 189 -0.68 10.63 12.76
N ARG A 190 0.37 10.56 13.58
CA ARG A 190 0.30 10.32 15.01
C ARG A 190 0.87 11.54 15.72
N PHE A 191 0.13 12.06 16.69
CA PHE A 191 0.54 13.18 17.52
C PHE A 191 0.71 12.72 18.96
N VAL A 192 1.76 13.23 19.58
CA VAL A 192 1.95 13.21 21.03
C VAL A 192 1.92 14.65 21.50
N ILE A 193 0.91 15.01 22.32
CA ILE A 193 0.76 16.34 22.89
C ILE A 193 1.17 16.22 24.34
N THR A 194 2.06 17.08 24.80
CA THR A 194 2.53 17.10 26.18
C THR A 194 2.28 18.48 26.80
N LEU A 195 1.55 18.51 27.89
CA LEU A 195 1.43 19.68 28.75
C LEU A 195 2.48 19.55 29.85
N HIS A 196 3.14 20.67 30.16
CA HIS A 196 4.13 20.77 31.24
C HIS A 196 3.55 21.63 32.36
N ASP A 197 3.60 21.14 33.58
CA ASP A 197 3.24 21.95 34.75
C ASP A 197 4.34 22.97 35.05
N THR A 198 4.00 24.24 34.87
CA THR A 198 4.89 25.37 35.26
C THR A 198 4.56 25.96 36.63
N SER A 199 3.44 25.50 37.21
CA SER A 199 2.95 26.02 38.50
C SER A 199 3.46 25.22 39.70
N GLY A 200 3.82 23.95 39.49
CA GLY A 200 4.22 23.01 40.53
C GLY A 200 3.05 22.45 41.33
N GLN A 201 1.81 22.55 40.78
CA GLN A 201 0.60 21.99 41.41
C GLN A 201 0.31 20.53 41.02
N GLY A 202 0.99 20.06 39.99
CA GLY A 202 0.76 18.76 39.36
C GLY A 202 -0.29 18.85 38.24
N LEU A 203 -0.14 17.97 37.23
CA LEU A 203 -1.13 17.78 36.16
C LEU A 203 -1.64 16.35 36.23
N ASP A 204 -2.96 16.21 36.17
CA ASP A 204 -3.60 14.93 35.88
C ASP A 204 -4.10 14.93 34.45
N ALA A 205 -3.69 13.95 33.65
CA ALA A 205 -4.06 13.87 32.24
C ALA A 205 -5.56 13.65 32.06
N ASP A 206 -6.24 13.06 33.06
CA ASP A 206 -7.68 12.80 33.04
C ASP A 206 -8.54 14.07 33.26
N ASP A 207 -7.92 15.16 33.72
CA ASP A 207 -8.57 16.47 33.86
C ASP A 207 -8.69 17.22 32.52
N TYR A 208 -8.07 16.72 31.44
CA TYR A 208 -7.98 17.41 30.15
C TYR A 208 -8.60 16.63 29.01
N ASP A 209 -9.40 17.30 28.17
CA ASP A 209 -9.81 16.77 26.85
C ASP A 209 -8.91 17.34 25.75
N PHE A 210 -8.23 16.44 25.04
CA PHE A 210 -7.33 16.77 23.92
C PHE A 210 -8.02 16.45 22.61
N THR A 211 -8.30 17.46 21.81
CA THR A 211 -8.95 17.30 20.51
C THR A 211 -8.24 18.06 19.41
N LEU A 212 -8.33 17.56 18.19
CA LEU A 212 -7.89 18.23 16.98
C LEU A 212 -9.05 18.26 15.98
N LEU A 213 -9.43 19.43 15.57
CA LEU A 213 -10.50 19.68 14.60
C LEU A 213 -9.89 19.86 13.23
N ALA A 214 -10.36 19.10 12.24
CA ALA A 214 -9.93 19.25 10.85
C ALA A 214 -11.07 18.92 9.87
N ASP A 215 -11.00 19.47 8.66
CA ASP A 215 -11.97 19.19 7.58
C ASP A 215 -11.30 18.25 6.55
N ASN A 216 -11.03 17.01 6.97
CA ASN A 216 -10.26 16.04 6.21
C ASN A 216 -10.77 14.59 6.33
N GLY A 217 -12.04 14.40 6.69
CA GLY A 217 -12.62 13.07 6.92
C GLY A 217 -12.81 12.23 5.65
N ARG A 218 -12.58 12.82 4.46
CA ARG A 218 -12.77 12.13 3.17
C ARG A 218 -11.71 12.52 2.15
N MET A 219 -11.27 11.54 1.36
CA MET A 219 -10.30 11.71 0.27
C MET A 219 -10.86 11.10 -1.02
N ASN A 220 -10.52 11.70 -2.17
CA ASN A 220 -10.86 11.16 -3.49
C ASN A 220 -9.78 10.19 -4.02
N ALA A 221 -10.00 9.66 -5.22
CA ALA A 221 -9.07 8.75 -5.90
C ALA A 221 -7.71 9.37 -6.25
N ASP A 222 -7.59 10.70 -6.23
CA ASP A 222 -6.34 11.44 -6.44
C ASP A 222 -5.61 11.76 -5.13
N ASN A 223 -6.12 11.22 -4.02
CA ASN A 223 -5.64 11.53 -2.68
C ASN A 223 -5.80 13.01 -2.29
N GLU A 224 -6.80 13.67 -2.86
CA GLU A 224 -7.14 15.02 -2.47
C GLU A 224 -8.17 14.98 -1.33
N VAL A 225 -7.95 15.82 -0.32
CA VAL A 225 -8.89 15.97 0.78
C VAL A 225 -10.14 16.69 0.27
N MET A 226 -11.29 16.06 0.50
CA MET A 226 -12.59 16.62 0.13
C MET A 226 -13.13 17.45 1.28
N THR A 227 -13.36 18.73 1.05
CA THR A 227 -13.89 19.67 2.06
C THR A 227 -15.34 19.37 2.45
N GLY A 228 -15.76 19.84 3.62
CA GLY A 228 -17.12 19.67 4.14
C GLY A 228 -17.33 18.35 4.90
N ASP A 229 -16.26 17.65 5.23
CA ASP A 229 -16.30 16.42 6.04
C ASP A 229 -15.44 16.57 7.29
N ARG A 230 -15.93 17.36 8.24
CA ARG A 230 -15.24 17.71 9.50
C ARG A 230 -15.13 16.51 10.43
N VAL A 231 -13.97 16.40 11.07
CA VAL A 231 -13.66 15.40 12.08
C VAL A 231 -13.17 16.07 13.35
N THR A 232 -13.63 15.58 14.50
CA THR A 232 -13.06 15.86 15.80
C THR A 232 -12.21 14.66 16.20
N TYR A 233 -10.92 14.73 15.97
CA TYR A 233 -9.98 13.72 16.45
C TYR A 233 -9.76 13.93 17.94
N ALA A 234 -9.97 12.91 18.74
CA ALA A 234 -9.74 12.93 20.18
C ALA A 234 -8.59 12.01 20.57
N ALA A 235 -8.04 12.24 21.76
CA ALA A 235 -7.02 11.35 22.29
C ALA A 235 -7.58 9.95 22.50
N TYR A 236 -6.91 8.95 21.93
CA TYR A 236 -7.20 7.53 22.18
C TYR A 236 -6.46 7.01 23.42
N HIS A 237 -5.49 7.79 23.92
CA HIS A 237 -4.70 7.46 25.11
C HIS A 237 -4.23 8.72 25.79
N THR A 238 -4.42 8.80 27.10
CA THR A 238 -3.87 9.83 27.97
C THR A 238 -3.03 9.19 29.08
N GLU A 239 -1.99 9.88 29.51
CA GLU A 239 -1.13 9.44 30.62
C GLU A 239 -0.60 10.63 31.41
N SER A 240 -0.59 10.53 32.75
CA SER A 240 0.13 11.43 33.65
C SER A 240 1.55 10.90 33.84
N ALA A 241 2.53 11.78 33.74
CA ALA A 241 3.95 11.42 33.90
C ALA A 241 4.70 12.50 34.71
N SER A 242 5.90 12.17 35.17
CA SER A 242 6.83 13.15 35.71
C SER A 242 8.20 12.98 35.08
N GLU A 243 8.85 14.08 34.80
CA GLU A 243 10.21 14.11 34.28
C GLU A 243 11.12 14.98 35.19
N THR A 244 12.36 14.52 35.36
CA THR A 244 13.37 15.33 36.02
C THR A 244 14.06 16.19 34.97
N GLU A 245 13.84 17.49 34.96
CA GLU A 245 14.59 18.39 34.07
C GLU A 245 16.07 18.38 34.44
N PRO A 246 16.98 18.16 33.45
CA PRO A 246 18.41 18.33 33.64
C PRO A 246 18.69 19.84 33.85
N ALA A 247 18.96 20.22 35.10
CA ALA A 247 18.99 21.58 35.56
C ALA A 247 20.11 22.44 34.91
N ALA A 248 19.68 23.53 34.26
CA ALA A 248 20.48 24.75 34.26
C ALA A 248 19.94 25.79 35.28
N THR A 249 18.70 25.68 35.77
CA THR A 249 18.05 26.66 36.63
C THR A 249 17.06 26.15 37.68
N ARG A 250 16.60 24.89 37.58
CA ARG A 250 15.64 24.27 38.53
C ARG A 250 15.88 22.79 38.65
N THR A 251 16.27 22.30 39.82
CA THR A 251 16.18 20.87 40.17
C THR A 251 14.77 20.63 40.71
N GLY A 252 13.89 20.07 39.88
CA GLY A 252 12.55 19.74 40.33
C GLY A 252 11.92 18.68 39.39
N GLU A 253 11.07 17.85 39.96
CA GLU A 253 10.20 16.98 39.21
C GLU A 253 9.12 17.85 38.56
N VAL A 254 8.97 17.74 37.22
CA VAL A 254 7.94 18.45 36.47
C VAL A 254 6.84 17.46 36.15
N SER A 255 5.61 17.76 36.55
CA SER A 255 4.44 16.99 36.21
C SER A 255 4.04 17.23 34.77
N LEU A 256 3.66 16.17 34.07
CA LEU A 256 3.28 16.18 32.67
C LEU A 256 1.94 15.50 32.46
N ALA A 257 1.12 16.05 31.57
CA ALA A 257 -0.03 15.34 31.00
C ALA A 257 0.21 15.12 29.51
N ARG A 258 0.18 13.86 29.09
CA ARG A 258 0.40 13.45 27.69
C ARG A 258 -0.85 12.89 27.07
N ALA A 259 -1.08 13.21 25.81
CA ALA A 259 -2.14 12.63 25.00
C ALA A 259 -1.62 12.14 23.67
N ARG A 260 -2.15 11.00 23.21
CA ARG A 260 -1.88 10.45 21.89
C ARG A 260 -3.14 10.47 21.06
N LEU A 261 -3.06 11.07 19.87
CA LEU A 261 -4.14 11.08 18.91
C LEU A 261 -3.64 10.83 17.50
N ASN A 262 -4.49 10.26 16.66
CA ASN A 262 -4.24 10.03 15.25
C ASN A 262 -5.10 10.97 14.40
N THR A 263 -4.61 11.34 13.22
CA THR A 263 -5.41 12.05 12.22
C THR A 263 -5.15 11.48 10.83
N LEU A 264 -6.05 11.72 9.89
CA LEU A 264 -5.72 11.70 8.49
C LEU A 264 -4.77 12.86 8.16
N ARG A 265 -4.21 12.84 6.94
CA ARG A 265 -3.29 13.85 6.45
C ARG A 265 -3.86 15.26 6.63
N LEU A 266 -3.07 16.13 7.25
CA LEU A 266 -3.36 17.54 7.38
C LEU A 266 -2.68 18.32 6.26
N LEU A 267 -3.40 19.25 5.64
CA LEU A 267 -2.85 20.12 4.59
C LEU A 267 -2.56 21.50 5.18
N ALA A 268 -1.51 22.16 4.67
CA ALA A 268 -1.06 23.46 5.18
C ALA A 268 -2.07 24.59 4.92
N ASP A 269 -2.92 24.43 3.93
CA ASP A 269 -3.98 25.38 3.54
C ASP A 269 -5.33 25.13 4.24
N GLN A 270 -5.41 24.07 5.05
CA GLN A 270 -6.60 23.74 5.84
C GLN A 270 -6.39 24.14 7.30
N GLU A 271 -7.37 24.80 7.87
CA GLU A 271 -7.35 25.15 9.29
C GLU A 271 -7.56 23.89 10.15
N ALA A 272 -6.45 23.29 10.58
CA ALA A 272 -6.48 22.31 11.66
C ALA A 272 -6.29 23.02 13.00
N ARG A 273 -7.15 22.73 13.98
CA ARG A 273 -7.13 23.39 15.29
C ARG A 273 -7.01 22.38 16.42
N LEU A 274 -5.89 22.46 17.14
CA LEU A 274 -5.71 21.76 18.42
C LEU A 274 -6.47 22.53 19.51
N VAL A 275 -7.25 21.81 20.30
CA VAL A 275 -8.01 22.32 21.44
C VAL A 275 -7.72 21.45 22.65
N VAL A 276 -7.34 22.07 23.74
CA VAL A 276 -7.18 21.42 25.05
C VAL A 276 -8.10 22.14 26.01
N THR A 277 -8.98 21.42 26.67
CA THR A 277 -9.92 21.95 27.67
C THR A 277 -9.78 21.19 28.96
N ASP A 278 -9.90 21.89 30.08
CA ASP A 278 -10.00 21.42 31.46
C ASP A 278 -11.47 21.34 31.91
#